data_a813507a689738e07718e4b6403508bb
#
_entry.id   a813507a689738e07718e4b6403508bb
#
_cell.length_a   1.000
_cell.length_b   1.000
_cell.length_c   1.000
_cell.angle_alpha   90.00
_cell.angle_beta   90.00
_cell.angle_gamma   90.00
#
_symmetry.space_group_name_H-M   'P 1'
#
loop_
_entity.id
_entity.type
_entity.pdbx_description
1 polymer ?
#
loop_
_entity_poly.entity_id
_entity_poly.type
_entity_poly.pdbx_seq_one_letter_code
_entity_poly.pdbx_strand_id
1 'polypeptide(L)'
;MSSVATRSGILSGRYALATLGMVAIVGVAAFQNLAMTTVMPEISRDLDGQTLYALAFAAPLAAGVPGMVLAGTWTDRAGGRVVAWVSALFFAVGTAVVMTAPTMEVFLAGRLVEGFGAGAIDVVLYVLVARIFPAELHGPVFAGFAAAWVVPALVGPALAGVVTEVWGWHWVFAGALVIAVVAFALLVPTLARLHAPPVERRPPWQAGRIAWSVAAALAILLLNVAPDLGPWARVVAVVIGVVGAWAALRPLLPAGTFRAAAGLPSVVLLRGLVAAAFFGSEAYVPFLLQARHGLSASAAGLALTVAALSWAGASWLHGRLGEQRLTAARTFGAGLTLVLVSLLVALAVAVWGLPWWLLVAGWFVGGAGMGAMYPRLSMLTLRFSGEGDDGFASSALTIADASGSVVGLAVTGLLFVGSGGADGDWSFPLVFVAMTAIALVGIVAVRRLGPVPAPPTPGAE
;
A
#
# COMPACT_ATOMS: atom_id res chain seq x y z
N MET A 1 -17.30 43.08 17.85
CA MET A 1 -18.13 41.95 17.39
C MET A 1 -17.19 41.01 16.61
N SER A 2 -16.60 40.05 17.29
CA SER A 2 -15.73 39.04 16.65
C SER A 2 -16.63 38.04 15.94
N SER A 3 -16.55 38.02 14.60
CA SER A 3 -17.17 36.96 13.79
C SER A 3 -16.56 35.61 14.23
N VAL A 4 -17.38 34.79 14.88
CA VAL A 4 -17.07 33.36 15.06
C VAL A 4 -16.98 32.76 13.67
N ALA A 5 -15.77 32.67 13.14
CA ALA A 5 -15.51 31.91 11.92
C ALA A 5 -15.97 30.49 12.20
N THR A 6 -17.09 30.09 11.64
CA THR A 6 -17.56 28.71 11.64
C THR A 6 -16.44 27.89 11.05
N ARG A 7 -15.76 27.04 11.88
CA ARG A 7 -14.75 26.08 11.41
C ARG A 7 -15.43 25.20 10.37
N SER A 8 -15.16 25.48 9.09
CA SER A 8 -15.67 24.68 7.99
C SER A 8 -15.02 23.28 8.08
N GLY A 9 -15.82 22.24 8.38
CA GLY A 9 -15.33 20.86 8.37
C GLY A 9 -15.11 20.36 6.95
N ILE A 10 -14.43 19.20 6.81
CA ILE A 10 -14.17 18.54 5.51
C ILE A 10 -15.44 18.22 4.71
N LEU A 11 -16.59 18.13 5.38
CA LEU A 11 -17.91 17.93 4.76
C LEU A 11 -18.72 19.24 4.61
N SER A 12 -18.11 20.40 4.80
CA SER A 12 -18.78 21.66 4.51
C SER A 12 -18.97 21.86 3.00
N GLY A 13 -20.02 22.54 2.57
CA GLY A 13 -20.48 22.64 1.17
C GLY A 13 -19.37 22.86 0.11
N ARG A 14 -18.31 23.59 0.46
CA ARG A 14 -17.17 23.84 -0.44
C ARG A 14 -16.29 22.61 -0.66
N TYR A 15 -16.09 21.78 0.37
CA TYR A 15 -15.15 20.66 0.37
C TYR A 15 -15.83 19.31 0.27
N ALA A 16 -17.13 19.22 0.48
CA ALA A 16 -17.87 17.96 0.59
C ALA A 16 -17.68 17.04 -0.63
N LEU A 17 -17.87 17.56 -1.84
CA LEU A 17 -17.73 16.77 -3.06
C LEU A 17 -16.29 16.26 -3.26
N ALA A 18 -15.30 17.12 -2.98
CA ALA A 18 -13.89 16.73 -3.07
C ALA A 18 -13.56 15.63 -2.05
N THR A 19 -13.99 15.81 -0.80
CA THR A 19 -13.76 14.81 0.27
C THR A 19 -14.42 13.49 -0.07
N LEU A 20 -15.70 13.50 -0.43
CA LEU A 20 -16.45 12.29 -0.77
C LEU A 20 -15.83 11.57 -1.98
N GLY A 21 -15.48 12.29 -3.04
CA GLY A 21 -14.85 11.72 -4.22
C GLY A 21 -13.48 11.09 -3.91
N MET A 22 -12.62 11.80 -3.17
CA MET A 22 -11.30 11.25 -2.80
C MET A 22 -11.40 10.06 -1.86
N VAL A 23 -12.26 10.12 -0.83
CA VAL A 23 -12.49 9.00 0.10
C VAL A 23 -13.08 7.79 -0.63
N ALA A 24 -14.01 8.02 -1.59
CA ALA A 24 -14.58 6.94 -2.39
C ALA A 24 -13.53 6.29 -3.32
N ILE A 25 -12.62 7.06 -3.93
CA ILE A 25 -11.52 6.51 -4.74
C ILE A 25 -10.61 5.61 -3.89
N VAL A 26 -10.22 6.07 -2.70
CA VAL A 26 -9.45 5.25 -1.76
C VAL A 26 -10.22 3.99 -1.37
N GLY A 27 -11.53 4.11 -1.12
CA GLY A 27 -12.40 2.98 -0.81
C GLY A 27 -12.50 1.95 -1.94
N VAL A 28 -12.53 2.38 -3.20
CA VAL A 28 -12.50 1.48 -4.37
C VAL A 28 -11.17 0.74 -4.45
N ALA A 29 -10.05 1.43 -4.26
CA ALA A 29 -8.74 0.80 -4.26
C ALA A 29 -8.62 -0.25 -3.13
N ALA A 30 -9.11 0.10 -1.92
CA ALA A 30 -9.17 -0.82 -0.79
C ALA A 30 -10.06 -2.04 -1.09
N PHE A 31 -11.25 -1.82 -1.67
CA PHE A 31 -12.15 -2.89 -2.05
C PHE A 31 -11.50 -3.85 -3.06
N GLN A 32 -10.90 -3.33 -4.13
CA GLN A 32 -10.24 -4.18 -5.13
C GLN A 32 -9.10 -5.00 -4.54
N ASN A 33 -8.27 -4.41 -3.66
CA ASN A 33 -7.21 -5.15 -3.00
C ASN A 33 -7.72 -6.32 -2.16
N LEU A 34 -8.79 -6.09 -1.39
CA LEU A 34 -9.36 -7.11 -0.50
C LEU A 34 -10.25 -8.12 -1.24
N ALA A 35 -11.04 -7.66 -2.22
CA ALA A 35 -11.87 -8.52 -3.06
C ALA A 35 -11.03 -9.49 -3.88
N MET A 36 -9.87 -9.04 -4.37
CA MET A 36 -8.95 -9.84 -5.18
C MET A 36 -8.56 -11.15 -4.50
N THR A 37 -8.28 -11.14 -3.19
CA THR A 37 -7.92 -12.35 -2.44
C THR A 37 -9.05 -13.39 -2.43
N THR A 38 -10.29 -12.93 -2.48
CA THR A 38 -11.49 -13.79 -2.48
C THR A 38 -11.79 -14.35 -3.86
N VAL A 39 -11.69 -13.52 -4.90
CA VAL A 39 -12.10 -13.89 -6.27
C VAL A 39 -10.99 -14.54 -7.10
N MET A 40 -9.73 -14.35 -6.74
CA MET A 40 -8.60 -14.83 -7.51
C MET A 40 -8.56 -16.35 -7.73
N PRO A 41 -8.94 -17.22 -6.77
CA PRO A 41 -9.01 -18.65 -7.01
C PRO A 41 -10.00 -19.03 -8.13
N GLU A 42 -11.11 -18.31 -8.26
CA GLU A 42 -12.09 -18.50 -9.33
C GLU A 42 -11.52 -18.04 -10.67
N ILE A 43 -10.98 -16.82 -10.73
CA ILE A 43 -10.33 -16.25 -11.92
C ILE A 43 -9.23 -17.19 -12.42
N SER A 44 -8.41 -17.69 -11.52
CA SER A 44 -7.30 -18.59 -11.87
C SER A 44 -7.76 -19.92 -12.46
N ARG A 45 -8.94 -20.43 -12.04
CA ARG A 45 -9.55 -21.62 -12.63
C ARG A 45 -10.20 -21.32 -13.97
N ASP A 46 -10.92 -20.21 -14.07
CA ASP A 46 -11.69 -19.81 -15.26
C ASP A 46 -10.77 -19.48 -16.44
N LEU A 47 -9.62 -18.88 -16.15
CA LEU A 47 -8.63 -18.45 -17.16
C LEU A 47 -7.42 -19.41 -17.29
N ASP A 48 -7.48 -20.62 -16.71
CA ASP A 48 -6.37 -21.58 -16.67
C ASP A 48 -5.03 -20.98 -16.22
N GLY A 49 -5.09 -19.99 -15.31
CA GLY A 49 -3.96 -19.11 -14.95
C GLY A 49 -3.27 -19.46 -13.63
N GLN A 50 -3.27 -20.72 -13.18
CA GLN A 50 -2.72 -21.11 -11.87
C GLN A 50 -1.24 -20.75 -11.70
N THR A 51 -0.44 -20.89 -12.75
CA THR A 51 0.99 -20.54 -12.76
C THR A 51 1.22 -19.03 -12.63
N LEU A 52 0.26 -18.20 -13.02
CA LEU A 52 0.35 -16.74 -13.01
C LEU A 52 -0.36 -16.11 -11.80
N TYR A 53 -0.83 -16.95 -10.87
CA TYR A 53 -1.60 -16.51 -9.70
C TYR A 53 -0.89 -15.43 -8.87
N ALA A 54 0.35 -15.67 -8.49
CA ALA A 54 1.14 -14.73 -7.70
C ALA A 54 1.40 -13.41 -8.47
N LEU A 55 1.64 -13.52 -9.78
CA LEU A 55 1.89 -12.38 -10.63
C LEU A 55 0.66 -11.46 -10.73
N ALA A 56 -0.55 -11.99 -10.61
CA ALA A 56 -1.79 -11.20 -10.62
C ALA A 56 -1.89 -10.21 -9.44
N PHE A 57 -1.29 -10.52 -8.30
CA PHE A 57 -1.17 -9.62 -7.15
C PHE A 57 0.03 -8.68 -7.29
N ALA A 58 1.15 -9.19 -7.78
CA ALA A 58 2.38 -8.41 -7.89
C ALA A 58 2.34 -7.36 -9.02
N ALA A 59 1.68 -7.67 -10.13
CA ALA A 59 1.65 -6.83 -11.33
C ALA A 59 1.16 -5.39 -11.06
N PRO A 60 0.00 -5.16 -10.43
CA PRO A 60 -0.48 -3.80 -10.19
C PRO A 60 0.41 -3.03 -9.21
N LEU A 61 0.94 -3.68 -8.19
CA LEU A 61 1.85 -3.05 -7.23
C LEU A 61 3.15 -2.62 -7.89
N ALA A 62 3.74 -3.49 -8.71
CA ALA A 62 4.96 -3.18 -9.45
C ALA A 62 4.74 -2.05 -10.47
N ALA A 63 3.64 -2.11 -11.26
CA ALA A 63 3.29 -1.07 -12.22
C ALA A 63 2.90 0.26 -11.54
N GLY A 64 2.44 0.22 -10.30
CA GLY A 64 2.16 1.42 -9.50
C GLY A 64 3.40 2.28 -9.26
N VAL A 65 4.59 1.68 -9.10
CA VAL A 65 5.83 2.44 -8.84
C VAL A 65 6.16 3.45 -9.95
N PRO A 66 6.23 3.08 -11.25
CA PRO A 66 6.39 4.08 -12.30
C PRO A 66 5.20 5.05 -12.40
N GLY A 67 3.98 4.60 -12.10
CA GLY A 67 2.80 5.48 -12.01
C GLY A 67 3.00 6.59 -10.99
N MET A 68 3.45 6.26 -9.77
CA MET A 68 3.75 7.20 -8.69
C MET A 68 4.83 8.22 -9.08
N VAL A 69 5.94 7.75 -9.64
CA VAL A 69 7.08 8.62 -10.02
C VAL A 69 6.70 9.56 -11.16
N LEU A 70 5.99 9.06 -12.16
CA LEU A 70 5.52 9.88 -13.27
C LEU A 70 4.50 10.92 -12.79
N ALA A 71 3.53 10.52 -11.97
CA ALA A 71 2.50 11.41 -11.45
C ALA A 71 3.10 12.56 -10.63
N GLY A 72 4.09 12.29 -9.77
CA GLY A 72 4.79 13.33 -9.00
C GLY A 72 5.41 14.37 -9.92
N THR A 73 6.29 13.94 -10.83
CA THR A 73 6.97 14.83 -11.79
C THR A 73 5.98 15.58 -12.70
N TRP A 74 4.93 14.89 -13.15
CA TRP A 74 3.94 15.47 -14.06
C TRP A 74 3.04 16.49 -13.35
N THR A 75 2.68 16.24 -12.10
CA THR A 75 1.87 17.16 -11.30
C THR A 75 2.57 18.50 -11.08
N ASP A 76 3.88 18.47 -10.84
CA ASP A 76 4.68 19.69 -10.68
C ASP A 76 4.75 20.51 -11.99
N ARG A 77 4.60 19.87 -13.15
CA ARG A 77 4.66 20.51 -14.48
C ARG A 77 3.32 20.95 -15.01
N ALA A 78 2.32 20.09 -14.96
CA ALA A 78 1.02 20.28 -15.61
C ALA A 78 -0.12 20.56 -14.62
N GLY A 79 0.18 20.46 -13.33
CA GLY A 79 -0.82 20.57 -12.26
C GLY A 79 -1.62 19.30 -12.05
N GLY A 80 -2.20 19.17 -10.86
CA GLY A 80 -2.91 17.96 -10.43
C GLY A 80 -4.14 17.60 -11.28
N ARG A 81 -4.76 18.59 -11.97
CA ARG A 81 -5.95 18.33 -12.79
C ARG A 81 -5.70 17.35 -13.93
N VAL A 82 -4.68 17.60 -14.77
CA VAL A 82 -4.38 16.76 -15.95
C VAL A 82 -3.97 15.37 -15.49
N VAL A 83 -3.11 15.30 -14.47
CA VAL A 83 -2.61 14.01 -13.96
C VAL A 83 -3.74 13.19 -13.35
N ALA A 84 -4.67 13.81 -12.61
CA ALA A 84 -5.85 13.13 -12.07
C ALA A 84 -6.70 12.49 -13.18
N TRP A 85 -6.98 13.23 -14.28
CA TRP A 85 -7.75 12.69 -15.39
C TRP A 85 -7.06 11.50 -16.07
N VAL A 86 -5.76 11.64 -16.35
CA VAL A 86 -5.00 10.58 -17.03
C VAL A 86 -4.86 9.34 -16.12
N SER A 87 -4.61 9.55 -14.84
CA SER A 87 -4.54 8.44 -13.87
C SER A 87 -5.85 7.69 -13.75
N ALA A 88 -6.99 8.42 -13.67
CA ALA A 88 -8.31 7.82 -13.64
C ALA A 88 -8.64 7.07 -14.95
N LEU A 89 -8.19 7.59 -16.11
CA LEU A 89 -8.36 6.90 -17.37
C LEU A 89 -7.57 5.58 -17.42
N PHE A 90 -6.30 5.57 -17.00
CA PHE A 90 -5.50 4.34 -16.92
C PHE A 90 -6.14 3.32 -15.99
N PHE A 91 -6.58 3.75 -14.81
CA PHE A 91 -7.27 2.89 -13.86
C PHE A 91 -8.55 2.30 -14.47
N ALA A 92 -9.41 3.14 -15.07
CA ALA A 92 -10.67 2.70 -15.65
C ALA A 92 -10.46 1.75 -16.85
N VAL A 93 -9.51 2.07 -17.75
CA VAL A 93 -9.17 1.21 -18.89
C VAL A 93 -8.59 -0.12 -18.40
N GLY A 94 -7.66 -0.10 -17.46
CA GLY A 94 -7.10 -1.31 -16.87
C GLY A 94 -8.18 -2.19 -16.23
N THR A 95 -9.05 -1.62 -15.40
CA THR A 95 -10.18 -2.35 -14.79
C THR A 95 -11.15 -2.89 -15.85
N ALA A 96 -11.42 -2.15 -16.93
CA ALA A 96 -12.26 -2.63 -18.05
C ALA A 96 -11.61 -3.81 -18.78
N VAL A 97 -10.28 -3.78 -19.00
CA VAL A 97 -9.53 -4.91 -19.59
C VAL A 97 -9.58 -6.12 -18.66
N VAL A 98 -9.35 -5.93 -17.36
CA VAL A 98 -9.48 -7.00 -16.35
C VAL A 98 -10.86 -7.62 -16.39
N MET A 99 -11.91 -6.80 -16.35
CA MET A 99 -13.30 -7.23 -16.36
C MET A 99 -13.69 -8.07 -17.59
N THR A 100 -13.07 -7.81 -18.74
CA THR A 100 -13.40 -8.47 -20.02
C THR A 100 -12.33 -9.45 -20.47
N ALA A 101 -11.37 -9.80 -19.62
CA ALA A 101 -10.22 -10.62 -19.98
C ALA A 101 -10.64 -12.06 -20.35
N PRO A 102 -10.32 -12.52 -21.57
CA PRO A 102 -10.59 -13.88 -22.01
C PRO A 102 -9.47 -14.87 -21.65
N THR A 103 -8.30 -14.38 -21.26
CA THR A 103 -7.14 -15.20 -20.84
C THR A 103 -6.41 -14.54 -19.66
N MET A 104 -5.60 -15.31 -18.96
CA MET A 104 -4.84 -14.82 -17.82
C MET A 104 -3.81 -13.75 -18.21
N GLU A 105 -3.23 -13.82 -19.41
CA GLU A 105 -2.27 -12.83 -19.90
C GLU A 105 -2.94 -11.48 -20.15
N VAL A 106 -4.16 -11.49 -20.71
CA VAL A 106 -4.96 -10.26 -20.91
C VAL A 106 -5.37 -9.69 -19.55
N PHE A 107 -5.75 -10.55 -18.60
CA PHE A 107 -6.03 -10.16 -17.23
C PHE A 107 -4.82 -9.45 -16.60
N LEU A 108 -3.63 -10.04 -16.69
CA LEU A 108 -2.38 -9.46 -16.19
C LEU A 108 -2.03 -8.14 -16.86
N ALA A 109 -2.21 -8.03 -18.19
CA ALA A 109 -2.01 -6.78 -18.91
C ALA A 109 -2.96 -5.68 -18.37
N GLY A 110 -4.22 -6.03 -18.13
CA GLY A 110 -5.20 -5.15 -17.49
C GLY A 110 -4.75 -4.73 -16.08
N ARG A 111 -4.24 -5.66 -15.27
CA ARG A 111 -3.70 -5.41 -13.92
C ARG A 111 -2.49 -4.47 -13.92
N LEU A 112 -1.60 -4.58 -14.91
CA LEU A 112 -0.48 -3.65 -15.08
C LEU A 112 -0.96 -2.23 -15.40
N VAL A 113 -1.90 -2.07 -16.33
CA VAL A 113 -2.48 -0.78 -16.71
C VAL A 113 -3.24 -0.15 -15.56
N GLU A 114 -4.07 -0.93 -14.87
CA GLU A 114 -4.83 -0.53 -13.68
C GLU A 114 -3.89 -0.08 -12.56
N GLY A 115 -2.86 -0.89 -12.25
CA GLY A 115 -1.89 -0.61 -11.20
C GLY A 115 -1.08 0.67 -11.47
N PHE A 116 -0.69 0.91 -12.73
CA PHE A 116 -0.06 2.17 -13.12
C PHE A 116 -0.97 3.37 -12.83
N GLY A 117 -2.26 3.28 -13.19
CA GLY A 117 -3.25 4.30 -12.90
C GLY A 117 -3.47 4.49 -11.39
N ALA A 118 -3.59 3.41 -10.63
CA ALA A 118 -3.77 3.42 -9.18
C ALA A 118 -2.60 4.10 -8.46
N GLY A 119 -1.36 3.71 -8.77
CA GLY A 119 -0.18 4.33 -8.19
C GLY A 119 -0.08 5.83 -8.51
N ALA A 120 -0.45 6.24 -9.72
CA ALA A 120 -0.51 7.64 -10.07
C ALA A 120 -1.61 8.39 -9.29
N ILE A 121 -2.78 7.78 -9.09
CA ILE A 121 -3.88 8.33 -8.27
C ILE A 121 -3.43 8.56 -6.84
N ASP A 122 -2.73 7.62 -6.23
CA ASP A 122 -2.24 7.74 -4.85
C ASP A 122 -1.44 9.03 -4.65
N VAL A 123 -0.51 9.32 -5.54
CA VAL A 123 0.29 10.56 -5.47
C VAL A 123 -0.56 11.80 -5.73
N VAL A 124 -1.44 11.74 -6.73
CA VAL A 124 -2.32 12.87 -7.08
C VAL A 124 -3.25 13.23 -5.92
N LEU A 125 -3.78 12.25 -5.20
CA LEU A 125 -4.66 12.51 -4.05
C LEU A 125 -3.95 13.34 -2.97
N TYR A 126 -2.68 13.04 -2.65
CA TYR A 126 -1.89 13.86 -1.70
C TYR A 126 -1.73 15.30 -2.19
N VAL A 127 -1.41 15.49 -3.47
CA VAL A 127 -1.28 16.84 -4.07
C VAL A 127 -2.63 17.58 -4.07
N LEU A 128 -3.72 16.88 -4.36
CA LEU A 128 -5.05 17.47 -4.31
C LEU A 128 -5.43 17.91 -2.89
N VAL A 129 -5.10 17.12 -1.87
CA VAL A 129 -5.29 17.51 -0.47
C VAL A 129 -4.55 18.81 -0.17
N ALA A 130 -3.27 18.90 -0.53
CA ALA A 130 -2.47 20.09 -0.28
C ALA A 130 -2.95 21.35 -1.03
N ARG A 131 -3.59 21.19 -2.21
CA ARG A 131 -4.05 22.31 -3.04
C ARG A 131 -5.49 22.73 -2.80
N ILE A 132 -6.35 21.83 -2.32
CA ILE A 132 -7.79 22.08 -2.15
C ILE A 132 -8.11 22.49 -0.71
N PHE A 133 -7.44 21.89 0.26
CA PHE A 133 -7.77 22.05 1.67
C PHE A 133 -6.74 22.94 2.37
N PRO A 134 -7.17 23.78 3.32
CA PRO A 134 -6.25 24.48 4.21
C PRO A 134 -5.53 23.47 5.13
N ALA A 135 -4.34 23.82 5.62
CA ALA A 135 -3.47 22.92 6.37
C ALA A 135 -4.15 22.26 7.59
N GLU A 136 -5.07 22.98 8.25
CA GLU A 136 -5.83 22.49 9.40
C GLU A 136 -6.76 21.31 9.07
N LEU A 137 -7.15 21.18 7.79
CA LEU A 137 -8.03 20.11 7.32
C LEU A 137 -7.28 18.91 6.71
N HIS A 138 -5.97 18.99 6.51
CA HIS A 138 -5.20 17.87 5.97
C HIS A 138 -5.31 16.62 6.84
N GLY A 139 -5.14 16.77 8.17
CA GLY A 139 -5.28 15.66 9.11
C GLY A 139 -6.65 14.96 9.05
N PRO A 140 -7.77 15.70 9.15
CA PRO A 140 -9.11 15.16 8.96
C PRO A 140 -9.34 14.46 7.62
N VAL A 141 -8.79 14.96 6.50
CA VAL A 141 -8.92 14.30 5.18
C VAL A 141 -8.16 12.98 5.15
N PHE A 142 -6.92 12.95 5.65
CA PHE A 142 -6.14 11.70 5.74
C PHE A 142 -6.75 10.69 6.71
N ALA A 143 -7.41 11.16 7.78
CA ALA A 143 -8.22 10.28 8.62
C ALA A 143 -9.40 9.68 7.85
N GLY A 144 -10.02 10.46 6.94
CA GLY A 144 -11.03 9.97 6.00
C GLY A 144 -10.49 8.89 5.06
N PHE A 145 -9.26 9.04 4.54
CA PHE A 145 -8.61 8.01 3.72
C PHE A 145 -8.37 6.72 4.51
N ALA A 146 -7.91 6.82 5.76
CA ALA A 146 -7.76 5.64 6.62
C ALA A 146 -9.12 4.96 6.90
N ALA A 147 -10.17 5.75 7.16
CA ALA A 147 -11.51 5.22 7.37
C ALA A 147 -12.10 4.55 6.11
N ALA A 148 -11.70 5.00 4.92
CA ALA A 148 -12.13 4.42 3.65
C ALA A 148 -11.72 2.96 3.45
N TRP A 149 -10.73 2.47 4.19
CA TRP A 149 -10.33 1.06 4.20
C TRP A 149 -11.22 0.18 5.08
N VAL A 150 -11.89 0.77 6.09
CA VAL A 150 -12.65 0.00 7.09
C VAL A 150 -13.87 -0.69 6.47
N VAL A 151 -14.65 0.03 5.69
CA VAL A 151 -15.86 -0.54 5.07
C VAL A 151 -15.52 -1.67 4.09
N PRO A 152 -14.58 -1.49 3.13
CA PRO A 152 -14.13 -2.59 2.30
C PRO A 152 -13.53 -3.77 3.07
N ALA A 153 -12.83 -3.53 4.17
CA ALA A 153 -12.30 -4.62 4.98
C ALA A 153 -13.38 -5.46 5.65
N LEU A 154 -14.49 -4.84 6.05
CA LEU A 154 -15.60 -5.53 6.70
C LEU A 154 -16.47 -6.31 5.73
N VAL A 155 -16.84 -5.70 4.60
CA VAL A 155 -17.85 -6.26 3.69
C VAL A 155 -17.28 -6.68 2.34
N GLY A 156 -16.11 -6.20 1.96
CA GLY A 156 -15.53 -6.39 0.63
C GLY A 156 -15.39 -7.85 0.22
N PRO A 157 -14.69 -8.70 1.01
CA PRO A 157 -14.52 -10.11 0.68
C PRO A 157 -15.87 -10.86 0.60
N ALA A 158 -16.77 -10.62 1.54
CA ALA A 158 -18.10 -11.26 1.55
C ALA A 158 -18.93 -10.81 0.34
N LEU A 159 -18.95 -9.51 0.04
CA LEU A 159 -19.66 -8.97 -1.12
C LEU A 159 -19.08 -9.50 -2.43
N ALA A 160 -17.76 -9.52 -2.56
CA ALA A 160 -17.08 -10.04 -3.73
C ALA A 160 -17.37 -11.55 -3.92
N GLY A 161 -17.39 -12.32 -2.83
CA GLY A 161 -17.76 -13.73 -2.86
C GLY A 161 -19.18 -13.95 -3.38
N VAL A 162 -20.16 -13.27 -2.80
CA VAL A 162 -21.58 -13.36 -3.23
C VAL A 162 -21.76 -12.93 -4.69
N VAL A 163 -21.13 -11.82 -5.09
CA VAL A 163 -21.20 -11.36 -6.49
C VAL A 163 -20.60 -12.40 -7.44
N THR A 164 -19.48 -13.00 -7.06
CA THR A 164 -18.80 -14.03 -7.86
C THR A 164 -19.66 -15.29 -7.99
N GLU A 165 -20.25 -15.74 -6.90
CA GLU A 165 -21.12 -16.93 -6.90
C GLU A 165 -22.40 -16.74 -7.73
N VAL A 166 -23.00 -15.54 -7.73
CA VAL A 166 -24.30 -15.29 -8.38
C VAL A 166 -24.14 -14.82 -9.82
N TRP A 167 -23.16 -13.97 -10.11
CA TRP A 167 -23.02 -13.32 -11.43
C TRP A 167 -21.65 -13.54 -12.09
N GLY A 168 -20.68 -14.11 -11.35
CA GLY A 168 -19.31 -14.30 -11.81
C GLY A 168 -18.38 -13.14 -11.40
N TRP A 169 -17.10 -13.44 -11.37
CA TRP A 169 -16.04 -12.52 -10.91
C TRP A 169 -15.93 -11.23 -11.71
N HIS A 170 -16.29 -11.22 -12.99
CA HIS A 170 -16.31 -10.05 -13.87
C HIS A 170 -17.10 -8.88 -13.28
N TRP A 171 -18.25 -9.19 -12.62
CA TRP A 171 -19.13 -8.18 -12.03
C TRP A 171 -18.55 -7.52 -10.78
N VAL A 172 -17.58 -8.15 -10.11
CA VAL A 172 -16.85 -7.52 -9.01
C VAL A 172 -16.05 -6.32 -9.52
N PHE A 173 -15.34 -6.49 -10.64
CA PHE A 173 -14.59 -5.40 -11.29
C PHE A 173 -15.52 -4.38 -11.95
N ALA A 174 -16.61 -4.81 -12.55
CA ALA A 174 -17.63 -3.93 -13.11
C ALA A 174 -18.20 -2.98 -12.04
N GLY A 175 -18.57 -3.51 -10.89
CA GLY A 175 -19.04 -2.72 -9.75
C GLY A 175 -18.01 -1.73 -9.24
N ALA A 176 -16.76 -2.16 -9.10
CA ALA A 176 -15.64 -1.28 -8.71
C ALA A 176 -15.43 -0.16 -9.73
N LEU A 177 -15.49 -0.47 -11.03
CA LEU A 177 -15.36 0.53 -12.11
C LEU A 177 -16.47 1.58 -12.03
N VAL A 178 -17.73 1.16 -11.86
CA VAL A 178 -18.87 2.10 -11.73
C VAL A 178 -18.67 3.03 -10.54
N ILE A 179 -18.28 2.49 -9.37
CA ILE A 179 -18.06 3.30 -8.17
C ILE A 179 -16.87 4.26 -8.40
N ALA A 180 -15.79 3.81 -9.05
CA ALA A 180 -14.64 4.65 -9.39
C ALA A 180 -15.03 5.82 -10.31
N VAL A 181 -15.83 5.56 -11.34
CA VAL A 181 -16.33 6.60 -12.26
C VAL A 181 -17.20 7.62 -11.52
N VAL A 182 -18.11 7.16 -10.66
CA VAL A 182 -18.94 8.05 -9.83
C VAL A 182 -18.07 8.86 -8.86
N ALA A 183 -17.14 8.23 -8.17
CA ALA A 183 -16.23 8.89 -7.24
C ALA A 183 -15.38 9.96 -7.95
N PHE A 184 -14.91 9.66 -9.16
CA PHE A 184 -14.14 10.62 -9.94
C PHE A 184 -15.04 11.77 -10.46
N ALA A 185 -16.28 11.47 -10.85
CA ALA A 185 -17.24 12.49 -11.26
C ALA A 185 -17.52 13.53 -10.15
N LEU A 186 -17.51 13.11 -8.87
CA LEU A 186 -17.62 14.03 -7.73
C LEU A 186 -16.43 15.00 -7.62
N LEU A 187 -15.26 14.63 -8.14
CA LEU A 187 -14.07 15.50 -8.17
C LEU A 187 -14.09 16.52 -9.30
N VAL A 188 -14.83 16.27 -10.37
CA VAL A 188 -14.83 17.11 -11.60
C VAL A 188 -15.01 18.60 -11.29
N PRO A 189 -16.01 19.03 -10.48
CA PRO A 189 -16.21 20.45 -10.18
C PRO A 189 -15.02 21.08 -9.45
N THR A 190 -14.34 20.31 -8.62
CA THR A 190 -13.18 20.77 -7.87
C THR A 190 -11.93 20.81 -8.77
N LEU A 191 -11.72 19.80 -9.57
CA LEU A 191 -10.61 19.73 -10.54
C LEU A 191 -10.70 20.86 -11.59
N ALA A 192 -11.92 21.23 -11.98
CA ALA A 192 -12.14 22.34 -12.93
C ALA A 192 -11.62 23.69 -12.42
N ARG A 193 -11.54 23.88 -11.11
CA ARG A 193 -11.04 25.11 -10.46
C ARG A 193 -9.54 25.13 -10.27
N LEU A 194 -8.85 24.01 -10.45
CA LEU A 194 -7.40 23.95 -10.32
C LEU A 194 -6.73 24.46 -11.59
N HIS A 195 -5.79 25.37 -11.40
CA HIS A 195 -4.98 25.93 -12.48
C HIS A 195 -3.62 25.23 -12.58
N ALA A 196 -3.12 25.12 -13.79
CA ALA A 196 -1.77 24.65 -14.03
C ALA A 196 -0.73 25.68 -13.53
N PRO A 197 0.45 25.23 -13.06
CA PRO A 197 1.52 26.15 -12.70
C PRO A 197 1.96 26.98 -13.92
N PRO A 198 2.44 28.24 -13.72
CA PRO A 198 3.02 29.05 -14.78
C PRO A 198 4.16 28.32 -15.48
N VAL A 199 4.33 28.56 -16.78
CA VAL A 199 5.32 27.85 -17.63
C VAL A 199 6.74 28.04 -17.10
N GLU A 200 7.05 29.24 -16.60
CA GLU A 200 8.38 29.63 -16.07
C GLU A 200 8.77 28.87 -14.78
N ARG A 201 7.80 28.27 -14.08
CA ARG A 201 8.03 27.50 -12.84
C ARG A 201 7.98 25.99 -13.05
N ARG A 202 7.93 25.50 -14.29
CA ARG A 202 7.85 24.07 -14.57
C ARG A 202 9.21 23.41 -14.45
N PRO A 203 9.42 22.50 -13.49
CA PRO A 203 10.69 21.79 -13.36
C PRO A 203 10.95 20.91 -14.61
N PRO A 204 12.22 20.58 -14.94
CA PRO A 204 12.54 19.68 -16.03
C PRO A 204 11.98 18.27 -15.78
N TRP A 205 11.73 17.51 -16.86
CA TRP A 205 11.37 16.10 -16.74
C TRP A 205 12.50 15.30 -16.10
N GLN A 206 12.15 14.50 -15.10
CA GLN A 206 13.10 13.62 -14.44
C GLN A 206 13.14 12.25 -15.14
N ALA A 207 13.47 12.24 -16.45
CA ALA A 207 13.46 11.04 -17.27
C ALA A 207 14.27 9.87 -16.67
N GLY A 208 15.41 10.17 -16.04
CA GLY A 208 16.22 9.18 -15.34
C GLY A 208 15.45 8.50 -14.19
N ARG A 209 14.70 9.27 -13.39
CA ARG A 209 13.90 8.70 -12.29
C ARG A 209 12.76 7.83 -12.81
N ILE A 210 12.11 8.24 -13.91
CA ILE A 210 11.08 7.44 -14.56
C ILE A 210 11.67 6.13 -15.09
N ALA A 211 12.83 6.18 -15.77
CA ALA A 211 13.52 4.98 -16.24
C ALA A 211 13.90 4.03 -15.09
N TRP A 212 14.41 4.57 -13.99
CA TRP A 212 14.73 3.78 -12.80
C TRP A 212 13.49 3.17 -12.13
N SER A 213 12.34 3.87 -12.14
CA SER A 213 11.09 3.30 -11.60
C SER A 213 10.57 2.13 -12.44
N VAL A 214 10.68 2.21 -13.77
CA VAL A 214 10.37 1.10 -14.67
C VAL A 214 11.34 -0.06 -14.44
N ALA A 215 12.65 0.21 -14.31
CA ALA A 215 13.64 -0.82 -14.00
C ALA A 215 13.36 -1.51 -12.66
N ALA A 216 12.96 -0.74 -11.63
CA ALA A 216 12.56 -1.30 -10.34
C ALA A 216 11.33 -2.21 -10.47
N ALA A 217 10.30 -1.78 -11.20
CA ALA A 217 9.10 -2.57 -11.45
C ALA A 217 9.44 -3.89 -12.16
N LEU A 218 10.25 -3.85 -13.22
CA LEU A 218 10.66 -5.05 -13.95
C LEU A 218 11.49 -6.00 -13.07
N ALA A 219 12.43 -5.47 -12.28
CA ALA A 219 13.23 -6.29 -11.37
C ALA A 219 12.38 -6.97 -10.30
N ILE A 220 11.38 -6.27 -9.75
CA ILE A 220 10.45 -6.79 -8.76
C ILE A 220 9.52 -7.85 -9.39
N LEU A 221 9.01 -7.62 -10.61
CA LEU A 221 8.21 -8.61 -11.33
C LEU A 221 9.02 -9.88 -11.60
N LEU A 222 10.29 -9.73 -11.97
CA LEU A 222 11.19 -10.86 -12.18
C LEU A 222 11.35 -11.73 -10.93
N LEU A 223 11.41 -11.10 -9.73
CA LEU A 223 11.44 -11.82 -8.45
C LEU A 223 10.16 -12.64 -8.21
N ASN A 224 9.01 -12.09 -8.62
CA ASN A 224 7.72 -12.77 -8.43
C ASN A 224 7.48 -13.91 -9.43
N VAL A 225 8.14 -13.90 -10.59
CA VAL A 225 8.13 -15.01 -11.56
C VAL A 225 9.19 -16.07 -11.25
N ALA A 226 10.22 -15.71 -10.50
CA ALA A 226 11.36 -16.59 -10.22
C ALA A 226 10.98 -17.98 -9.65
N PRO A 227 9.98 -18.13 -8.74
CA PRO A 227 9.58 -19.45 -8.21
C PRO A 227 9.15 -20.45 -9.28
N ASP A 228 8.57 -19.98 -10.38
CA ASP A 228 8.04 -20.84 -11.46
C ASP A 228 9.10 -21.26 -12.48
N LEU A 229 10.31 -20.71 -12.36
CA LEU A 229 11.41 -21.02 -13.26
C LEU A 229 12.18 -22.29 -12.82
N GLY A 230 12.82 -22.95 -13.77
CA GLY A 230 13.73 -24.03 -13.49
C GLY A 230 14.90 -23.62 -12.60
N PRO A 231 15.61 -24.57 -11.94
CA PRO A 231 16.54 -24.25 -10.85
C PRO A 231 17.60 -23.20 -11.20
N TRP A 232 18.26 -23.30 -12.32
CA TRP A 232 19.27 -22.34 -12.77
C TRP A 232 18.67 -20.99 -13.16
N ALA A 233 17.55 -20.98 -13.91
CA ALA A 233 16.86 -19.76 -14.28
C ALA A 233 16.32 -19.02 -13.05
N ARG A 234 15.84 -19.75 -12.05
CA ARG A 234 15.41 -19.19 -10.75
C ARG A 234 16.54 -18.46 -10.05
N VAL A 235 17.71 -19.07 -9.91
CA VAL A 235 18.87 -18.41 -9.28
C VAL A 235 19.27 -17.15 -10.02
N VAL A 236 19.36 -17.21 -11.35
CA VAL A 236 19.69 -16.04 -12.18
C VAL A 236 18.62 -14.95 -12.04
N ALA A 237 17.34 -15.30 -12.11
CA ALA A 237 16.23 -14.35 -11.95
C ALA A 237 16.24 -13.69 -10.56
N VAL A 238 16.50 -14.45 -9.49
CA VAL A 238 16.61 -13.91 -8.13
C VAL A 238 17.80 -12.94 -8.03
N VAL A 239 18.98 -13.32 -8.53
CA VAL A 239 20.17 -12.46 -8.48
C VAL A 239 19.92 -11.16 -9.27
N ILE A 240 19.44 -11.26 -10.51
CA ILE A 240 19.13 -10.08 -11.35
C ILE A 240 18.04 -9.24 -10.70
N GLY A 241 16.98 -9.87 -10.18
CA GLY A 241 15.87 -9.19 -9.53
C GLY A 241 16.30 -8.43 -8.26
N VAL A 242 17.08 -9.07 -7.37
CA VAL A 242 17.57 -8.43 -6.14
C VAL A 242 18.53 -7.29 -6.44
N VAL A 243 19.55 -7.54 -7.27
CA VAL A 243 20.55 -6.52 -7.64
C VAL A 243 19.91 -5.40 -8.44
N GLY A 244 19.03 -5.74 -9.38
CA GLY A 244 18.28 -4.78 -10.19
C GLY A 244 17.34 -3.91 -9.36
N ALA A 245 16.55 -4.50 -8.45
CA ALA A 245 15.68 -3.76 -7.55
C ALA A 245 16.49 -2.82 -6.63
N TRP A 246 17.57 -3.32 -6.03
CA TRP A 246 18.44 -2.50 -5.19
C TRP A 246 19.07 -1.33 -5.97
N ALA A 247 19.60 -1.57 -7.16
CA ALA A 247 20.21 -0.55 -8.00
C ALA A 247 19.17 0.50 -8.46
N ALA A 248 17.98 0.02 -8.86
CA ALA A 248 16.92 0.87 -9.39
C ALA A 248 16.19 1.69 -8.30
N LEU A 249 16.06 1.16 -7.08
CA LEU A 249 15.43 1.88 -5.98
C LEU A 249 16.36 2.97 -5.38
N ARG A 250 17.69 2.83 -5.49
CA ARG A 250 18.62 3.83 -4.93
C ARG A 250 18.38 5.26 -5.40
N PRO A 251 18.20 5.56 -6.68
CA PRO A 251 17.94 6.91 -7.16
C PRO A 251 16.50 7.40 -6.91
N LEU A 252 15.58 6.51 -6.56
CA LEU A 252 14.18 6.84 -6.28
C LEU A 252 13.96 7.23 -4.81
N LEU A 253 14.83 6.76 -3.92
CA LEU A 253 14.73 6.96 -2.48
C LEU A 253 15.75 8.00 -2.01
N PRO A 254 15.54 8.66 -0.85
CA PRO A 254 16.47 9.61 -0.28
C PRO A 254 17.87 9.01 -0.13
N ALA A 255 18.90 9.82 -0.38
CA ALA A 255 20.29 9.39 -0.24
C ALA A 255 20.55 8.86 1.18
N GLY A 256 21.15 7.69 1.30
CA GLY A 256 21.43 7.03 2.59
C GLY A 256 20.30 6.16 3.13
N THR A 257 19.16 5.97 2.43
CA THR A 257 18.04 5.09 2.87
C THR A 257 18.53 3.69 3.23
N PHE A 258 19.29 3.02 2.35
CA PHE A 258 19.81 1.66 2.62
C PHE A 258 20.91 1.58 3.70
N ARG A 259 21.38 2.73 4.21
CA ARG A 259 22.32 2.82 5.35
C ARG A 259 21.63 3.29 6.62
N ALA A 260 20.30 3.46 6.59
CA ALA A 260 19.53 4.04 7.67
C ALA A 260 20.11 5.38 8.17
N ALA A 261 20.47 6.28 7.24
CA ALA A 261 20.94 7.62 7.61
C ALA A 261 19.82 8.37 8.37
N ALA A 262 20.19 9.19 9.35
CA ALA A 262 19.23 9.89 10.21
C ALA A 262 18.26 10.78 9.41
N GLY A 263 17.05 10.94 9.92
CA GLY A 263 16.01 11.77 9.30
C GLY A 263 15.17 11.04 8.26
N LEU A 264 14.82 11.72 7.16
CA LEU A 264 13.97 11.19 6.09
C LEU A 264 14.40 9.79 5.57
N PRO A 265 15.70 9.50 5.34
CA PRO A 265 16.12 8.18 4.88
C PRO A 265 15.73 7.03 5.81
N SER A 266 15.84 7.23 7.14
CA SER A 266 15.45 6.21 8.14
C SER A 266 13.94 6.02 8.17
N VAL A 267 13.15 7.08 8.03
CA VAL A 267 11.67 7.00 7.99
C VAL A 267 11.22 6.20 6.77
N VAL A 268 11.79 6.49 5.60
CA VAL A 268 11.49 5.80 4.35
C VAL A 268 11.92 4.33 4.40
N LEU A 269 13.11 4.03 4.95
CA LEU A 269 13.55 2.65 5.14
C LEU A 269 12.62 1.89 6.09
N LEU A 270 12.26 2.50 7.22
CA LEU A 270 11.37 1.89 8.20
C LEU A 270 10.01 1.58 7.59
N ARG A 271 9.47 2.47 6.75
CA ARG A 271 8.22 2.23 6.01
C ARG A 271 8.31 0.99 5.14
N GLY A 272 9.37 0.86 4.34
CA GLY A 272 9.58 -0.31 3.47
C GLY A 272 9.78 -1.61 4.26
N LEU A 273 10.55 -1.59 5.35
CA LEU A 273 10.77 -2.77 6.19
C LEU A 273 9.50 -3.25 6.88
N VAL A 274 8.70 -2.32 7.43
CA VAL A 274 7.45 -2.65 8.09
C VAL A 274 6.42 -3.18 7.08
N ALA A 275 6.34 -2.56 5.89
CA ALA A 275 5.51 -3.03 4.81
C ALA A 275 5.91 -4.44 4.34
N ALA A 276 7.21 -4.70 4.13
CA ALA A 276 7.73 -6.01 3.78
C ALA A 276 7.35 -7.07 4.82
N ALA A 277 7.60 -6.79 6.10
CA ALA A 277 7.35 -7.73 7.18
C ALA A 277 5.86 -8.07 7.34
N PHE A 278 5.00 -7.06 7.34
CA PHE A 278 3.56 -7.26 7.57
C PHE A 278 2.87 -7.81 6.32
N PHE A 279 2.92 -7.11 5.18
CA PHE A 279 2.22 -7.52 3.97
C PHE A 279 2.84 -8.76 3.31
N GLY A 280 4.16 -8.97 3.46
CA GLY A 280 4.82 -10.20 3.03
C GLY A 280 4.32 -11.44 3.75
N SER A 281 3.87 -11.32 5.00
CA SER A 281 3.30 -12.43 5.78
C SER A 281 1.77 -12.50 5.72
N GLU A 282 1.10 -11.38 5.45
CA GLU A 282 -0.37 -11.27 5.48
C GLU A 282 -1.07 -12.28 4.57
N ALA A 283 -0.54 -12.49 3.36
CA ALA A 283 -1.09 -13.46 2.41
C ALA A 283 -1.07 -14.90 2.93
N TYR A 284 -0.11 -15.22 3.81
CA TYR A 284 0.05 -16.58 4.34
C TYR A 284 -0.78 -16.85 5.59
N VAL A 285 -1.36 -15.82 6.22
CA VAL A 285 -2.22 -15.99 7.41
C VAL A 285 -3.51 -16.74 7.07
N PRO A 286 -4.34 -16.31 6.11
CA PRO A 286 -5.50 -17.09 5.71
C PRO A 286 -5.12 -18.45 5.12
N PHE A 287 -3.99 -18.51 4.41
CA PHE A 287 -3.53 -19.76 3.82
C PHE A 287 -3.16 -20.79 4.89
N LEU A 288 -2.43 -20.40 5.94
CA LEU A 288 -2.12 -21.27 7.09
C LEU A 288 -3.40 -21.76 7.77
N LEU A 289 -4.38 -20.87 7.97
CA LEU A 289 -5.68 -21.21 8.59
C LEU A 289 -6.45 -22.24 7.76
N GLN A 290 -6.44 -22.12 6.45
CA GLN A 290 -7.09 -23.08 5.57
C GLN A 290 -6.32 -24.42 5.49
N ALA A 291 -5.00 -24.34 5.22
CA ALA A 291 -4.19 -25.52 4.95
C ALA A 291 -3.95 -26.40 6.19
N ARG A 292 -3.73 -25.81 7.37
CA ARG A 292 -3.36 -26.54 8.59
C ARG A 292 -4.51 -26.70 9.60
N HIS A 293 -5.51 -25.79 9.55
CA HIS A 293 -6.63 -25.83 10.51
C HIS A 293 -7.97 -26.12 9.85
N GLY A 294 -8.03 -26.31 8.53
CA GLY A 294 -9.24 -26.69 7.79
C GLY A 294 -10.36 -25.64 7.81
N LEU A 295 -10.05 -24.36 8.08
CA LEU A 295 -11.03 -23.30 8.05
C LEU A 295 -11.48 -23.01 6.61
N SER A 296 -12.76 -22.61 6.45
CA SER A 296 -13.22 -22.10 5.16
C SER A 296 -12.51 -20.80 4.77
N ALA A 297 -12.47 -20.48 3.49
CA ALA A 297 -11.83 -19.25 3.00
C ALA A 297 -12.43 -17.99 3.66
N SER A 298 -13.76 -17.97 3.84
CA SER A 298 -14.45 -16.85 4.52
C SER A 298 -14.06 -16.74 5.99
N ALA A 299 -13.99 -17.85 6.72
CA ALA A 299 -13.58 -17.86 8.14
C ALA A 299 -12.09 -17.44 8.29
N ALA A 300 -11.23 -17.93 7.40
CA ALA A 300 -9.82 -17.54 7.38
C ALA A 300 -9.63 -16.05 7.04
N GLY A 301 -10.45 -15.50 6.14
CA GLY A 301 -10.47 -14.08 5.80
C GLY A 301 -10.87 -13.15 6.96
N LEU A 302 -11.64 -13.64 7.94
CA LEU A 302 -11.97 -12.87 9.15
C LEU A 302 -10.71 -12.45 9.94
N ALA A 303 -9.61 -13.21 9.87
CA ALA A 303 -8.36 -12.83 10.52
C ALA A 303 -7.83 -11.48 9.98
N LEU A 304 -7.94 -11.25 8.67
CA LEU A 304 -7.55 -9.98 8.04
C LEU A 304 -8.49 -8.84 8.43
N THR A 305 -9.79 -9.12 8.49
CA THR A 305 -10.79 -8.15 8.96
C THR A 305 -10.52 -7.70 10.39
N VAL A 306 -10.20 -8.64 11.29
CA VAL A 306 -9.86 -8.36 12.69
C VAL A 306 -8.61 -7.49 12.80
N ALA A 307 -7.59 -7.74 11.98
CA ALA A 307 -6.38 -6.91 11.90
C ALA A 307 -6.69 -5.50 11.36
N ALA A 308 -7.51 -5.38 10.33
CA ALA A 308 -7.90 -4.09 9.77
C ALA A 308 -8.67 -3.22 10.77
N LEU A 309 -9.56 -3.83 11.56
CA LEU A 309 -10.28 -3.13 12.64
C LEU A 309 -9.34 -2.64 13.74
N SER A 310 -8.39 -3.48 14.16
CA SER A 310 -7.39 -3.09 15.17
C SER A 310 -6.48 -1.98 14.63
N TRP A 311 -6.11 -2.03 13.35
CA TRP A 311 -5.34 -0.98 12.68
C TRP A 311 -6.10 0.36 12.70
N ALA A 312 -7.36 0.36 12.27
CA ALA A 312 -8.19 1.57 12.29
C ALA A 312 -8.37 2.12 13.70
N GLY A 313 -8.65 1.26 14.68
CA GLY A 313 -8.79 1.62 16.09
C GLY A 313 -7.52 2.22 16.69
N ALA A 314 -6.36 1.61 16.42
CA ALA A 314 -5.07 2.10 16.89
C ALA A 314 -4.68 3.43 16.22
N SER A 315 -4.94 3.59 14.92
CA SER A 315 -4.74 4.86 14.20
C SER A 315 -5.58 5.99 14.80
N TRP A 316 -6.86 5.72 15.07
CA TRP A 316 -7.76 6.68 15.67
C TRP A 316 -7.33 7.05 17.12
N LEU A 317 -6.98 6.04 17.93
CA LEU A 317 -6.50 6.27 19.29
C LEU A 317 -5.21 7.10 19.30
N HIS A 318 -4.27 6.76 18.40
CA HIS A 318 -3.02 7.51 18.25
C HIS A 318 -3.25 8.96 17.86
N GLY A 319 -4.19 9.22 16.92
CA GLY A 319 -4.59 10.57 16.55
C GLY A 319 -5.18 11.38 17.70
N ARG A 320 -5.92 10.73 18.63
CA ARG A 320 -6.49 11.38 19.82
C ARG A 320 -5.48 11.66 20.92
N LEU A 321 -4.50 10.77 21.12
CA LEU A 321 -3.50 10.94 22.19
C LEU A 321 -2.54 12.10 21.93
N GLY A 322 -2.40 12.51 20.68
CA GLY A 322 -1.54 13.60 20.26
C GLY A 322 -0.04 13.32 20.44
N GLU A 323 0.78 14.11 19.77
CA GLU A 323 2.24 13.93 19.76
C GLU A 323 2.93 14.23 21.08
N GLN A 324 2.30 15.03 21.94
CA GLN A 324 2.88 15.47 23.21
C GLN A 324 3.05 14.31 24.19
N ARG A 325 2.25 13.24 24.08
CA ARG A 325 2.28 12.08 24.99
C ARG A 325 3.19 10.95 24.51
N LEU A 326 3.42 10.83 23.20
CA LEU A 326 4.17 9.72 22.62
C LEU A 326 5.27 10.24 21.68
N THR A 327 6.54 10.04 22.07
CA THR A 327 7.67 10.34 21.19
C THR A 327 7.66 9.40 19.96
N ALA A 328 8.22 9.84 18.82
CA ALA A 328 8.32 9.03 17.61
C ALA A 328 9.00 7.67 17.89
N ALA A 329 10.12 7.69 18.62
CA ALA A 329 10.86 6.47 18.96
C ALA A 329 10.01 5.48 19.79
N ARG A 330 9.22 5.96 20.75
CA ARG A 330 8.31 5.10 21.55
C ARG A 330 7.19 4.54 20.69
N THR A 331 6.59 5.34 19.82
CA THR A 331 5.52 4.88 18.92
C THR A 331 6.02 3.79 17.98
N PHE A 332 7.17 4.01 17.33
CA PHE A 332 7.74 3.02 16.41
C PHE A 332 8.28 1.78 17.14
N GLY A 333 8.91 1.98 18.30
CA GLY A 333 9.35 0.86 19.13
C GLY A 333 8.18 -0.02 19.57
N ALA A 334 7.12 0.58 20.09
CA ALA A 334 5.91 -0.13 20.51
C ALA A 334 5.22 -0.80 19.30
N GLY A 335 5.02 -0.08 18.20
CA GLY A 335 4.38 -0.61 16.99
C GLY A 335 5.14 -1.79 16.39
N LEU A 336 6.47 -1.69 16.25
CA LEU A 336 7.31 -2.81 15.79
C LEU A 336 7.29 -4.00 16.76
N THR A 337 7.27 -3.74 18.07
CA THR A 337 7.15 -4.82 19.06
C THR A 337 5.82 -5.56 18.88
N LEU A 338 4.71 -4.86 18.65
CA LEU A 338 3.42 -5.48 18.38
C LEU A 338 3.43 -6.30 17.08
N VAL A 339 4.05 -5.80 16.00
CA VAL A 339 4.23 -6.56 14.75
C VAL A 339 5.11 -7.79 14.98
N LEU A 340 6.21 -7.68 15.72
CA LEU A 340 7.06 -8.81 16.08
C LEU A 340 6.32 -9.87 16.89
N VAL A 341 5.55 -9.45 17.89
CA VAL A 341 4.71 -10.38 18.67
C VAL A 341 3.74 -11.12 17.76
N SER A 342 3.10 -10.42 16.83
CA SER A 342 2.20 -11.02 15.84
C SER A 342 2.90 -12.08 15.00
N LEU A 343 4.07 -11.76 14.45
CA LEU A 343 4.88 -12.69 13.64
C LEU A 343 5.38 -13.90 14.43
N LEU A 344 5.80 -13.69 15.69
CA LEU A 344 6.23 -14.78 16.58
C LEU A 344 5.06 -15.69 16.96
N VAL A 345 3.88 -15.14 17.19
CA VAL A 345 2.67 -15.94 17.42
C VAL A 345 2.33 -16.75 16.16
N ALA A 346 2.39 -16.14 14.98
CA ALA A 346 2.17 -16.84 13.71
C ALA A 346 3.19 -17.97 13.49
N LEU A 347 4.46 -17.72 13.80
CA LEU A 347 5.51 -18.73 13.79
C LEU A 347 5.23 -19.86 14.78
N ALA A 348 4.83 -19.53 16.00
CA ALA A 348 4.49 -20.52 17.03
C ALA A 348 3.31 -21.41 16.60
N VAL A 349 2.26 -20.81 16.03
CA VAL A 349 1.12 -21.56 15.46
C VAL A 349 1.57 -22.47 14.33
N ALA A 350 2.44 -22.00 13.44
CA ALA A 350 2.92 -22.76 12.30
C ALA A 350 3.83 -23.93 12.70
N VAL A 351 4.67 -23.77 13.76
CA VAL A 351 5.63 -24.80 14.21
C VAL A 351 4.98 -25.83 15.12
N TRP A 352 4.16 -25.37 16.06
CA TRP A 352 3.62 -26.24 17.12
C TRP A 352 2.16 -26.63 16.94
N GLY A 353 1.53 -26.22 15.85
CA GLY A 353 0.12 -26.53 15.59
C GLY A 353 -0.82 -25.94 16.65
N LEU A 354 -0.50 -24.78 17.21
CA LEU A 354 -1.32 -24.14 18.24
C LEU A 354 -2.69 -23.75 17.69
N PRO A 355 -3.70 -23.59 18.55
CA PRO A 355 -5.05 -23.27 18.11
C PRO A 355 -5.14 -22.04 17.20
N TRP A 356 -5.95 -22.13 16.15
CA TRP A 356 -6.10 -21.10 15.11
C TRP A 356 -6.46 -19.71 15.64
N TRP A 357 -7.22 -19.62 16.72
CA TRP A 357 -7.62 -18.33 17.31
C TRP A 357 -6.42 -17.52 17.88
N LEU A 358 -5.32 -18.19 18.24
CA LEU A 358 -4.09 -17.50 18.62
C LEU A 358 -3.49 -16.73 17.45
N LEU A 359 -3.55 -17.29 16.23
CA LEU A 359 -3.10 -16.59 15.04
C LEU A 359 -3.96 -15.34 14.78
N VAL A 360 -5.28 -15.46 14.91
CA VAL A 360 -6.20 -14.32 14.75
C VAL A 360 -5.93 -13.24 15.81
N ALA A 361 -5.75 -13.64 17.09
CA ALA A 361 -5.40 -12.72 18.17
C ALA A 361 -4.03 -12.06 17.93
N GLY A 362 -3.04 -12.82 17.48
CA GLY A 362 -1.73 -12.30 17.10
C GLY A 362 -1.86 -11.27 15.97
N TRP A 363 -2.68 -11.56 14.95
CA TRP A 363 -2.89 -10.66 13.81
C TRP A 363 -3.63 -9.37 14.20
N PHE A 364 -4.56 -9.44 15.16
CA PHE A 364 -5.13 -8.25 15.80
C PHE A 364 -4.05 -7.37 16.42
N VAL A 365 -3.11 -7.96 17.16
CA VAL A 365 -1.98 -7.24 17.77
C VAL A 365 -1.07 -6.60 16.71
N GLY A 366 -0.78 -7.32 15.63
CA GLY A 366 0.00 -6.80 14.50
C GLY A 366 -0.66 -5.62 13.80
N GLY A 367 -1.97 -5.71 13.55
CA GLY A 367 -2.77 -4.63 12.98
C GLY A 367 -2.75 -3.36 13.84
N ALA A 368 -2.85 -3.50 15.17
CA ALA A 368 -2.71 -2.37 16.09
C ALA A 368 -1.32 -1.72 16.00
N GLY A 369 -0.25 -2.52 15.86
CA GLY A 369 1.10 -2.04 15.65
C GLY A 369 1.24 -1.21 14.37
N MET A 370 0.68 -1.70 13.27
CA MET A 370 0.64 -0.98 11.99
C MET A 370 -0.15 0.32 12.10
N GLY A 371 -1.33 0.28 12.73
CA GLY A 371 -2.19 1.44 12.93
C GLY A 371 -1.54 2.56 13.74
N ALA A 372 -0.70 2.22 14.72
CA ALA A 372 0.05 3.20 15.48
C ALA A 372 1.19 3.84 14.67
N MET A 373 1.87 3.08 13.79
CA MET A 373 3.06 3.54 13.07
C MET A 373 2.76 4.29 11.79
N TYR A 374 1.82 3.82 10.96
CA TYR A 374 1.64 4.30 9.59
C TYR A 374 1.33 5.79 9.48
N PRO A 375 0.33 6.34 10.22
CA PRO A 375 0.05 7.77 10.16
C PRO A 375 1.25 8.62 10.58
N ARG A 376 2.01 8.13 11.58
CA ARG A 376 3.16 8.85 12.09
C ARG A 376 4.36 8.83 11.13
N LEU A 377 4.57 7.73 10.41
CA LEU A 377 5.57 7.68 9.33
C LEU A 377 5.27 8.72 8.27
N SER A 378 4.01 8.84 7.84
CA SER A 378 3.58 9.85 6.86
C SER A 378 3.81 11.28 7.36
N MET A 379 3.46 11.57 8.63
CA MET A 379 3.69 12.89 9.22
C MET A 379 5.19 13.23 9.34
N LEU A 380 6.02 12.27 9.76
CA LEU A 380 7.46 12.50 9.88
C LEU A 380 8.12 12.70 8.52
N THR A 381 7.63 12.03 7.49
CA THR A 381 8.11 12.25 6.11
C THR A 381 7.98 13.72 5.72
N LEU A 382 6.82 14.32 5.98
CA LEU A 382 6.59 15.76 5.71
C LEU A 382 7.40 16.68 6.63
N ARG A 383 7.72 16.28 7.85
CA ARG A 383 8.56 17.07 8.76
C ARG A 383 10.04 17.05 8.42
N PHE A 384 10.52 15.95 7.86
CA PHE A 384 11.90 15.82 7.43
C PHE A 384 12.11 16.25 5.97
N SER A 385 11.05 16.56 5.21
CA SER A 385 11.16 17.18 3.90
C SER A 385 11.63 18.64 4.04
N GLY A 386 12.48 19.08 3.14
CA GLY A 386 12.85 20.48 3.01
C GLY A 386 11.76 21.29 2.31
N GLU A 387 11.83 22.61 2.37
CA GLU A 387 10.91 23.48 1.62
C GLU A 387 10.93 23.13 0.12
N GLY A 388 9.77 22.72 -0.41
CA GLY A 388 9.62 22.33 -1.82
C GLY A 388 9.90 20.86 -2.15
N ASP A 389 10.37 20.04 -1.18
CA ASP A 389 10.70 18.61 -1.39
C ASP A 389 9.59 17.65 -0.92
N ASP A 390 8.43 18.18 -0.51
CA ASP A 390 7.30 17.37 0.01
C ASP A 390 6.82 16.31 -0.98
N GLY A 391 6.78 16.64 -2.26
CA GLY A 391 6.42 15.72 -3.33
C GLY A 391 7.40 14.57 -3.47
N PHE A 392 8.71 14.85 -3.39
CA PHE A 392 9.74 13.83 -3.43
C PHE A 392 9.67 12.91 -2.20
N ALA A 393 9.55 13.49 -1.00
CA ALA A 393 9.51 12.76 0.25
C ALA A 393 8.27 11.84 0.34
N SER A 394 7.10 12.35 -0.05
CA SER A 394 5.85 11.56 -0.10
C SER A 394 5.92 10.44 -1.14
N SER A 395 6.45 10.73 -2.34
CA SER A 395 6.68 9.72 -3.38
C SER A 395 7.65 8.64 -2.90
N ALA A 396 8.77 9.03 -2.27
CA ALA A 396 9.74 8.08 -1.74
C ALA A 396 9.15 7.17 -0.66
N LEU A 397 8.30 7.70 0.23
CA LEU A 397 7.60 6.92 1.25
C LEU A 397 6.69 5.86 0.60
N THR A 398 5.90 6.27 -0.39
CA THR A 398 4.94 5.38 -1.08
C THR A 398 5.66 4.32 -1.92
N ILE A 399 6.76 4.71 -2.60
CA ILE A 399 7.62 3.77 -3.33
C ILE A 399 8.24 2.74 -2.38
N ALA A 400 8.74 3.18 -1.21
CA ALA A 400 9.29 2.26 -0.21
C ALA A 400 8.25 1.30 0.33
N ASP A 401 7.03 1.77 0.56
CA ASP A 401 5.88 0.95 0.99
C ASP A 401 5.54 -0.14 -0.03
N ALA A 402 5.25 0.25 -1.27
CA ALA A 402 4.91 -0.66 -2.34
C ALA A 402 6.05 -1.65 -2.65
N SER A 403 7.28 -1.15 -2.80
CA SER A 403 8.45 -1.98 -3.09
C SER A 403 8.76 -2.94 -1.93
N GLY A 404 8.65 -2.47 -0.68
CA GLY A 404 8.81 -3.30 0.50
C GLY A 404 7.81 -4.44 0.52
N SER A 405 6.52 -4.15 0.33
CA SER A 405 5.45 -5.16 0.29
C SER A 405 5.71 -6.23 -0.76
N VAL A 406 6.06 -5.82 -1.98
CA VAL A 406 6.27 -6.77 -3.10
C VAL A 406 7.56 -7.57 -2.92
N VAL A 407 8.63 -6.97 -2.39
CA VAL A 407 9.86 -7.70 -2.04
C VAL A 407 9.59 -8.70 -0.91
N GLY A 408 8.81 -8.30 0.10
CA GLY A 408 8.36 -9.20 1.16
C GLY A 408 7.62 -10.42 0.59
N LEU A 409 6.65 -10.21 -0.29
CA LEU A 409 5.91 -11.28 -0.98
C LEU A 409 6.83 -12.17 -1.83
N ALA A 410 7.79 -11.59 -2.55
CA ALA A 410 8.74 -12.36 -3.35
C ALA A 410 9.63 -13.25 -2.47
N VAL A 411 10.17 -12.73 -1.36
CA VAL A 411 10.97 -13.50 -0.41
C VAL A 411 10.15 -14.63 0.19
N THR A 412 8.94 -14.35 0.65
CA THR A 412 8.07 -15.38 1.24
C THR A 412 7.63 -16.42 0.21
N GLY A 413 7.33 -16.02 -1.02
CA GLY A 413 6.99 -16.91 -2.13
C GLY A 413 8.14 -17.89 -2.46
N LEU A 414 9.37 -17.36 -2.58
CA LEU A 414 10.57 -18.18 -2.81
C LEU A 414 10.80 -19.21 -1.70
N LEU A 415 10.68 -18.78 -0.44
CA LEU A 415 10.86 -19.66 0.71
C LEU A 415 9.75 -20.71 0.79
N PHE A 416 8.51 -20.30 0.56
CA PHE A 416 7.34 -21.18 0.63
C PHE A 416 7.40 -22.27 -0.44
N VAL A 417 7.62 -21.90 -1.70
CA VAL A 417 7.73 -22.86 -2.81
C VAL A 417 8.99 -23.74 -2.66
N GLY A 418 10.11 -23.12 -2.27
CA GLY A 418 11.38 -23.83 -2.11
C GLY A 418 11.38 -24.87 -0.99
N SER A 419 10.47 -24.77 -0.02
CA SER A 419 10.34 -25.70 1.11
C SER A 419 9.18 -26.69 0.98
N GLY A 420 8.56 -26.81 -0.20
CA GLY A 420 7.53 -27.81 -0.50
C GLY A 420 6.10 -27.28 -0.54
N GLY A 421 5.90 -25.99 -0.53
CA GLY A 421 4.56 -25.38 -0.66
C GLY A 421 3.65 -25.69 0.53
N ALA A 422 2.36 -25.91 0.28
CA ALA A 422 1.38 -26.18 1.33
C ALA A 422 1.63 -27.47 2.12
N ASP A 423 2.24 -28.47 1.48
CA ASP A 423 2.52 -29.79 2.05
C ASP A 423 3.83 -29.83 2.84
N GLY A 424 4.71 -28.82 2.69
CA GLY A 424 5.98 -28.75 3.36
C GLY A 424 5.84 -28.35 4.83
N ASP A 425 6.44 -29.12 5.75
CA ASP A 425 6.38 -28.82 7.19
C ASP A 425 7.00 -27.48 7.57
N TRP A 426 8.01 -27.06 6.84
CA TRP A 426 8.77 -25.84 7.09
C TRP A 426 8.33 -24.64 6.25
N SER A 427 7.39 -24.78 5.34
CA SER A 427 6.99 -23.71 4.41
C SER A 427 6.45 -22.48 5.12
N PHE A 428 5.45 -22.65 5.98
CA PHE A 428 4.92 -21.55 6.78
C PHE A 428 5.91 -21.04 7.85
N PRO A 429 6.62 -21.90 8.62
CA PRO A 429 7.62 -21.42 9.57
C PRO A 429 8.69 -20.54 8.92
N LEU A 430 9.24 -20.90 7.76
CA LEU A 430 10.27 -20.10 7.09
C LEU A 430 9.77 -18.73 6.64
N VAL A 431 8.52 -18.64 6.19
CA VAL A 431 7.86 -17.35 5.88
C VAL A 431 7.88 -16.43 7.10
N PHE A 432 7.39 -16.90 8.25
CA PHE A 432 7.32 -16.08 9.47
C PHE A 432 8.69 -15.81 10.08
N VAL A 433 9.66 -16.71 9.99
CA VAL A 433 11.05 -16.47 10.40
C VAL A 433 11.66 -15.34 9.56
N ALA A 434 11.52 -15.39 8.24
CA ALA A 434 12.09 -14.37 7.36
C ALA A 434 11.46 -12.98 7.63
N MET A 435 10.15 -12.91 7.80
CA MET A 435 9.46 -11.66 8.08
C MET A 435 9.78 -11.13 9.49
N THR A 436 9.97 -12.02 10.47
CA THR A 436 10.48 -11.65 11.81
C THR A 436 11.88 -11.06 11.72
N ALA A 437 12.78 -11.65 10.90
CA ALA A 437 14.11 -11.09 10.71
C ALA A 437 14.08 -9.69 10.07
N ILE A 438 13.20 -9.46 9.09
CA ILE A 438 13.01 -8.13 8.49
C ILE A 438 12.47 -7.13 9.53
N ALA A 439 11.50 -7.52 10.35
CA ALA A 439 10.96 -6.66 11.40
C ALA A 439 12.03 -6.31 12.47
N LEU A 440 12.92 -7.24 12.81
CA LEU A 440 14.05 -6.98 13.72
C LEU A 440 15.02 -5.95 13.15
N VAL A 441 15.30 -6.00 11.83
CA VAL A 441 16.09 -4.94 11.16
C VAL A 441 15.39 -3.58 11.29
N GLY A 442 14.06 -3.55 11.25
CA GLY A 442 13.26 -2.33 11.50
C GLY A 442 13.53 -1.70 12.87
N ILE A 443 13.76 -2.49 13.93
CA ILE A 443 14.12 -1.96 15.26
C ILE A 443 15.45 -1.20 15.23
N VAL A 444 16.42 -1.71 14.46
CA VAL A 444 17.72 -1.03 14.28
C VAL A 444 17.51 0.30 13.55
N ALA A 445 16.65 0.33 12.53
CA ALA A 445 16.32 1.55 11.80
C ALA A 445 15.65 2.61 12.71
N VAL A 446 14.76 2.19 13.64
CA VAL A 446 14.15 3.11 14.62
C VAL A 446 15.18 3.83 15.48
N ARG A 447 16.25 3.14 15.90
CA ARG A 447 17.31 3.75 16.73
C ARG A 447 18.11 4.82 15.98
N ARG A 448 18.01 4.84 14.64
CA ARG A 448 18.71 5.79 13.77
C ARG A 448 17.85 6.93 13.24
N LEU A 449 16.60 7.06 13.70
CA LEU A 449 15.69 8.14 13.26
C LEU A 449 16.27 9.55 13.52
N GLY A 450 17.09 9.70 14.54
CA GLY A 450 17.62 11.01 14.94
C GLY A 450 16.57 11.89 15.65
N PRO A 451 16.96 13.12 16.03
CA PRO A 451 16.04 14.08 16.64
C PRO A 451 14.98 14.52 15.63
N VAL A 452 13.71 14.44 16.05
CA VAL A 452 12.58 14.88 15.23
C VAL A 452 12.50 16.40 15.26
N PRO A 453 12.44 17.09 14.10
CA PRO A 453 12.25 18.54 14.05
C PRO A 453 11.00 18.96 14.83
N ALA A 454 11.10 20.09 15.52
CA ALA A 454 9.95 20.68 16.22
C ALA A 454 8.83 21.00 15.19
N PRO A 455 7.54 20.91 15.58
CA PRO A 455 6.48 21.36 14.71
C PRO A 455 6.68 22.85 14.38
N PRO A 456 6.34 23.29 13.14
CA PRO A 456 6.39 24.70 12.79
C PRO A 456 5.56 25.50 13.80
N THR A 457 6.12 26.59 14.31
CA THR A 457 5.45 27.50 15.25
C THR A 457 4.26 28.13 14.51
N PRO A 458 3.02 28.03 15.02
CA PRO A 458 1.91 28.74 14.40
C PRO A 458 2.18 30.24 14.45
N GLY A 459 2.35 30.89 13.29
CA GLY A 459 2.43 32.36 13.18
C GLY A 459 3.80 32.93 12.83
N ALA A 460 4.72 32.17 12.24
CA ALA A 460 5.97 32.69 11.68
C ALA A 460 5.86 32.77 10.13
N GLU A 461 4.91 33.53 9.63
CA GLU A 461 4.82 34.04 8.26
C GLU A 461 4.50 35.54 8.31
#